data_9aafcd3418e177fe6bc1a55037e79bc4
#
_entry.id   9aafcd3418e177fe6bc1a55037e79bc4
#
_cell.length_a   1.000
_cell.length_b   1.000
_cell.length_c   1.000
_cell.angle_alpha   90.00
_cell.angle_beta   90.00
_cell.angle_gamma   90.00
#
_symmetry.space_group_name_H-M   'P 1'
#
loop_
_entity.id
_entity.type
_entity.pdbx_description
1 polymer ?
#
loop_
_entity_poly.entity_id
_entity_poly.type
_entity_poly.pdbx_seq_one_letter_code
_entity_poly.pdbx_strand_id
1 'polypeptide(L)'
;NNCVIDENDIRYLTADEEKNYIIAQAKVKTDENDRIIDEQVISRHLGENIMAKPEEIDFIDISPKQIVSVASSCIPFLENDDATRALMGCNMQRQAVPLLNPHAPYVGTGMEFQAARDSGAAVVAKEEGTVKYVDAKKIIVEGESGEKTYKLLKFTVSNAGTCINHRPIVMAGEHVLKGQVLADGPAMEPVSYTHLRAHETVLDL
;
A
#
# COMPACT_ATOMS: atom_id res chain seq x y z
N ASN A 1 -16.71 -1.23 29.02
CA ASN A 1 -16.38 -0.07 28.16
C ASN A 1 -14.86 0.01 28.02
N ASN A 2 -14.34 -0.58 26.98
CA ASN A 2 -12.92 -0.58 26.75
C ASN A 2 -12.61 0.45 25.67
N CYS A 3 -12.27 1.68 26.08
CA CYS A 3 -11.66 2.68 25.21
C CYS A 3 -10.22 2.28 24.87
N VAL A 4 -10.02 1.04 24.45
CA VAL A 4 -8.74 0.45 24.07
C VAL A 4 -8.66 0.38 22.57
N ILE A 5 -7.58 0.89 22.01
CA ILE A 5 -7.30 0.83 20.57
C ILE A 5 -6.80 -0.57 20.25
N ASP A 6 -7.42 -1.25 19.29
CA ASP A 6 -6.92 -2.51 18.74
C ASP A 6 -6.23 -2.24 17.40
N GLU A 7 -4.91 -2.26 17.39
CA GLU A 7 -4.10 -2.03 16.20
C GLU A 7 -4.27 -3.12 15.12
N ASN A 8 -4.83 -4.28 15.48
CA ASN A 8 -5.03 -5.39 14.55
C ASN A 8 -6.41 -5.37 13.87
N ASP A 9 -7.42 -4.67 14.44
CA ASP A 9 -8.76 -4.55 13.84
C ASP A 9 -8.84 -3.32 12.92
N ILE A 10 -8.20 -3.41 11.76
CA ILE A 10 -8.25 -2.34 10.73
C ILE A 10 -9.47 -2.52 9.85
N ARG A 11 -10.32 -1.50 9.78
CA ARG A 11 -11.52 -1.47 8.92
C ARG A 11 -11.41 -0.41 7.84
N TYR A 12 -11.84 -0.77 6.64
CA TYR A 12 -11.95 0.13 5.51
C TYR A 12 -13.41 0.54 5.35
N LEU A 13 -13.70 1.81 5.59
CA LEU A 13 -15.04 2.37 5.48
C LEU A 13 -15.16 3.19 4.19
N THR A 14 -16.33 3.12 3.57
CA THR A 14 -16.69 4.05 2.51
C THR A 14 -17.15 5.39 3.11
N ALA A 15 -17.15 6.47 2.32
CA ALA A 15 -17.56 7.79 2.78
C ALA A 15 -19.02 7.83 3.32
N ASP A 16 -19.89 6.97 2.80
CA ASP A 16 -21.28 6.87 3.29
C ASP A 16 -21.39 6.10 4.60
N GLU A 17 -20.58 5.06 4.78
CA GLU A 17 -20.52 4.30 6.03
C GLU A 17 -19.90 5.12 7.15
N GLU A 18 -18.86 5.92 6.84
CA GLU A 18 -18.18 6.80 7.79
C GLU A 18 -19.14 7.76 8.50
N LYS A 19 -20.18 8.25 7.82
CA LYS A 19 -21.18 9.15 8.40
C LYS A 19 -21.91 8.60 9.63
N ASN A 20 -21.97 7.29 9.76
CA ASN A 20 -22.68 6.63 10.85
C ASN A 20 -21.83 6.50 12.13
N TYR A 21 -20.55 6.83 12.06
CA TYR A 21 -19.59 6.61 13.14
C TYR A 21 -18.96 7.90 13.62
N ILE A 22 -18.51 7.87 14.87
CA ILE A 22 -17.69 8.95 15.47
C ILE A 22 -16.25 8.51 15.38
N ILE A 23 -15.44 9.23 14.61
CA ILE A 23 -14.05 8.87 14.30
C ILE A 23 -13.11 9.89 14.93
N ALA A 24 -12.24 9.44 15.82
CA ALA A 24 -11.23 10.27 16.45
C ALA A 24 -10.00 10.47 15.55
N GLN A 25 -9.28 11.56 15.79
CA GLN A 25 -8.03 11.84 15.09
C GLN A 25 -6.92 10.87 15.53
N ALA A 26 -5.97 10.58 14.63
CA ALA A 26 -4.85 9.68 14.90
C ALA A 26 -3.87 10.13 16.02
N LYS A 27 -3.91 11.41 16.42
CA LYS A 27 -3.03 11.98 17.46
C LYS A 27 -3.63 11.99 18.86
N VAL A 28 -4.50 11.06 19.16
CA VAL A 28 -5.04 10.91 20.52
C VAL A 28 -3.95 10.37 21.44
N LYS A 29 -3.88 10.91 22.66
CA LYS A 29 -2.94 10.42 23.67
C LYS A 29 -3.44 9.11 24.25
N THR A 30 -2.59 8.11 24.24
CA THR A 30 -2.85 6.78 24.79
C THR A 30 -1.91 6.47 25.95
N ASP A 31 -2.33 5.60 26.84
CA ASP A 31 -1.54 5.01 27.91
C ASP A 31 -0.76 3.76 27.39
N GLU A 32 0.11 3.19 28.21
CA GLU A 32 0.86 1.96 27.94
C GLU A 32 -0.04 0.75 27.58
N ASN A 33 -1.30 0.80 27.88
CA ASN A 33 -2.32 -0.20 27.57
C ASN A 33 -3.24 0.19 26.39
N ASP A 34 -2.82 1.12 25.53
CA ASP A 34 -3.57 1.64 24.37
C ASP A 34 -4.94 2.24 24.73
N ARG A 35 -5.08 2.73 25.97
CA ARG A 35 -6.29 3.43 26.41
C ARG A 35 -6.19 4.92 26.18
N ILE A 36 -7.29 5.52 25.73
CA ILE A 36 -7.39 6.97 25.56
C ILE A 36 -7.39 7.63 26.95
N ILE A 37 -6.45 8.58 27.16
CA ILE A 37 -6.26 9.30 28.42
C ILE A 37 -7.10 10.57 28.49
N ASP A 38 -7.29 11.24 27.35
CA ASP A 38 -7.96 12.54 27.27
C ASP A 38 -9.45 12.41 27.59
N GLU A 39 -9.98 13.31 28.43
CA GLU A 39 -11.42 13.33 28.80
C GLU A 39 -12.32 13.68 27.62
N GLN A 40 -11.81 14.47 26.67
CA GLN A 40 -12.50 14.85 25.44
C GLN A 40 -11.52 14.78 24.26
N VAL A 41 -11.96 14.18 23.18
CA VAL A 41 -11.18 13.95 21.97
C VAL A 41 -11.83 14.66 20.79
N ILE A 42 -11.02 15.35 19.99
CA ILE A 42 -11.47 15.92 18.73
C ILE A 42 -11.80 14.79 17.78
N SER A 43 -13.04 14.69 17.38
CA SER A 43 -13.57 13.66 16.51
C SER A 43 -14.37 14.26 15.38
N ARG A 44 -14.59 13.53 14.30
CA ARG A 44 -15.49 13.94 13.23
C ARG A 44 -16.72 13.05 13.20
N HIS A 45 -17.86 13.67 12.95
CA HIS A 45 -19.13 12.99 12.75
C HIS A 45 -19.97 13.78 11.73
N LEU A 46 -20.55 13.10 10.75
CA LEU A 46 -21.34 13.72 9.68
C LEU A 46 -20.62 14.87 8.93
N GLY A 47 -19.28 14.80 8.86
CA GLY A 47 -18.45 15.84 8.22
C GLY A 47 -18.16 17.07 9.09
N GLU A 48 -18.64 17.11 10.33
CA GLU A 48 -18.36 18.17 11.31
C GLU A 48 -17.35 17.70 12.36
N ASN A 49 -16.53 18.63 12.86
CA ASN A 49 -15.66 18.37 13.99
C ASN A 49 -16.42 18.56 15.30
N ILE A 50 -16.42 17.53 16.10
CA ILE A 50 -17.06 17.51 17.42
C ILE A 50 -16.06 17.16 18.52
N MET A 51 -16.38 17.53 19.75
CA MET A 51 -15.66 17.04 20.92
C MET A 51 -16.47 15.87 21.51
N ALA A 52 -15.93 14.66 21.40
CA ALA A 52 -16.57 13.45 21.88
C ALA A 52 -15.84 12.89 23.11
N LYS A 53 -16.57 12.19 23.96
CA LYS A 53 -15.96 11.41 25.03
C LYS A 53 -15.37 10.11 24.49
N PRO A 54 -14.32 9.57 25.12
CA PRO A 54 -13.70 8.30 24.67
C PRO A 54 -14.70 7.14 24.53
N GLU A 55 -15.75 7.15 25.34
CA GLU A 55 -16.78 6.10 25.33
C GLU A 55 -17.73 6.16 24.12
N GLU A 56 -17.79 7.32 23.45
CA GLU A 56 -18.64 7.59 22.29
C GLU A 56 -17.93 7.35 20.97
N ILE A 57 -16.59 7.15 21.02
CA ILE A 57 -15.74 6.97 19.83
C ILE A 57 -15.85 5.54 19.32
N ASP A 58 -16.19 5.39 18.04
CA ASP A 58 -16.26 4.09 17.36
C ASP A 58 -14.94 3.68 16.75
N PHE A 59 -14.25 4.61 16.11
CA PHE A 59 -13.00 4.37 15.39
C PHE A 59 -12.00 5.50 15.60
N ILE A 60 -10.73 5.21 15.32
CA ILE A 60 -9.63 6.17 15.30
C ILE A 60 -8.93 6.13 13.94
N ASP A 61 -8.52 7.26 13.44
CA ASP A 61 -7.72 7.34 12.21
C ASP A 61 -6.35 6.67 12.42
N ILE A 62 -5.92 5.85 11.47
CA ILE A 62 -4.62 5.16 11.54
C ILE A 62 -3.46 6.16 11.53
N SER A 63 -3.54 7.20 10.70
CA SER A 63 -2.47 8.18 10.55
C SER A 63 -2.99 9.51 10.01
N PRO A 64 -2.41 10.65 10.43
CA PRO A 64 -2.66 11.96 9.80
C PRO A 64 -2.27 12.01 8.32
N LYS A 65 -1.40 11.11 7.88
CA LYS A 65 -0.95 11.01 6.48
C LYS A 65 -2.03 10.57 5.50
N GLN A 66 -3.18 10.11 5.97
CA GLN A 66 -4.34 9.72 5.14
C GLN A 66 -4.87 10.86 4.25
N ILE A 67 -4.62 12.12 4.60
CA ILE A 67 -5.01 13.28 3.77
C ILE A 67 -4.19 13.39 2.48
N VAL A 68 -3.02 12.74 2.42
CA VAL A 68 -2.10 12.79 1.27
C VAL A 68 -2.49 11.69 0.29
N SER A 69 -2.63 12.03 -0.99
CA SER A 69 -2.88 11.04 -2.04
C SER A 69 -1.66 10.13 -2.26
N VAL A 70 -1.88 8.95 -2.85
CA VAL A 70 -0.78 8.02 -3.18
C VAL A 70 0.27 8.70 -4.07
N ALA A 71 -0.14 9.48 -5.07
CA ALA A 71 0.78 10.21 -5.94
C ALA A 71 1.61 11.24 -5.16
N SER A 72 0.97 12.03 -4.29
CA SER A 72 1.67 13.00 -3.45
C SER A 72 2.60 12.33 -2.42
N SER A 73 2.23 11.16 -1.91
CA SER A 73 3.07 10.41 -0.95
C SER A 73 4.35 9.84 -1.56
N CYS A 74 4.43 9.76 -2.89
CA CYS A 74 5.64 9.37 -3.62
C CYS A 74 6.60 10.54 -3.90
N ILE A 75 6.26 11.77 -3.51
CA ILE A 75 7.13 12.93 -3.69
C ILE A 75 8.03 13.07 -2.45
N PRO A 76 9.36 12.90 -2.59
CA PRO A 76 10.28 13.10 -1.48
C PRO A 76 10.33 14.58 -1.08
N PHE A 77 10.42 14.86 0.22
CA PHE A 77 10.46 16.21 0.80
C PHE A 77 9.26 17.10 0.44
N LEU A 78 8.08 16.49 0.29
CA LEU A 78 6.85 17.18 -0.09
C LEU A 78 6.54 18.38 0.81
N GLU A 79 6.85 18.31 2.09
CA GLU A 79 6.65 19.36 3.07
C GLU A 79 7.44 20.65 2.79
N ASN A 80 8.50 20.57 1.97
CA ASN A 80 9.34 21.71 1.58
C ASN A 80 8.93 22.32 0.23
N ASP A 81 7.98 21.69 -0.47
CA ASP A 81 7.52 22.13 -1.79
C ASP A 81 6.33 23.08 -1.68
N ASP A 82 6.28 24.06 -2.57
CA ASP A 82 5.07 24.84 -2.78
C ASP A 82 3.94 23.98 -3.34
N ALA A 83 2.70 24.25 -2.92
CA ALA A 83 1.51 23.49 -3.33
C ALA A 83 1.37 23.42 -4.85
N THR A 84 1.66 24.50 -5.58
CA THR A 84 1.61 24.55 -7.04
C THR A 84 2.61 23.58 -7.67
N ARG A 85 3.83 23.51 -7.13
CA ARG A 85 4.88 22.60 -7.62
C ARG A 85 4.58 21.15 -7.31
N ALA A 86 4.04 20.87 -6.13
CA ALA A 86 3.56 19.54 -5.76
C ALA A 86 2.45 19.05 -6.70
N LEU A 87 1.50 19.92 -7.06
CA LEU A 87 0.45 19.61 -8.02
C LEU A 87 1.02 19.28 -9.42
N MET A 88 1.97 20.08 -9.90
CA MET A 88 2.65 19.81 -11.17
C MET A 88 3.38 18.47 -11.14
N GLY A 89 4.10 18.15 -10.05
CA GLY A 89 4.78 16.88 -9.85
C GLY A 89 3.82 15.69 -9.89
N CYS A 90 2.69 15.76 -9.18
CA CYS A 90 1.66 14.74 -9.21
C CYS A 90 1.08 14.52 -10.62
N ASN A 91 0.89 15.59 -11.38
CA ASN A 91 0.41 15.49 -12.76
C ASN A 91 1.46 14.83 -13.66
N MET A 92 2.74 15.14 -13.50
CA MET A 92 3.83 14.52 -14.27
C MET A 92 4.00 13.04 -13.95
N GLN A 93 3.81 12.61 -12.71
CA GLN A 93 3.83 11.18 -12.35
C GLN A 93 2.83 10.36 -13.17
N ARG A 94 1.64 10.90 -13.45
CA ARG A 94 0.61 10.23 -14.28
C ARG A 94 0.97 10.12 -15.74
N GLN A 95 1.96 10.88 -16.20
CA GLN A 95 2.46 10.90 -17.58
C GLN A 95 3.77 10.12 -17.73
N ALA A 96 4.19 9.39 -16.69
CA ALA A 96 5.44 8.62 -16.70
C ALA A 96 5.40 7.52 -17.77
N VAL A 97 6.51 7.35 -18.46
CA VAL A 97 6.70 6.31 -19.47
C VAL A 97 7.57 5.19 -18.89
N PRO A 98 7.19 3.91 -19.03
CA PRO A 98 8.00 2.77 -18.61
C PRO A 98 9.36 2.79 -19.32
N LEU A 99 10.44 2.66 -18.55
CA LEU A 99 11.80 2.62 -19.08
C LEU A 99 12.19 1.19 -19.45
N LEU A 100 13.12 1.04 -20.42
CA LEU A 100 13.67 -0.26 -20.80
C LEU A 100 14.50 -0.88 -19.66
N ASN A 101 15.28 -0.04 -18.98
CA ASN A 101 16.03 -0.39 -17.78
C ASN A 101 15.55 0.52 -16.65
N PRO A 102 14.54 0.11 -15.88
CA PRO A 102 14.11 0.86 -14.72
C PRO A 102 15.14 0.70 -13.60
N HIS A 103 15.39 1.80 -12.87
CA HIS A 103 16.22 1.80 -11.67
C HIS A 103 15.43 2.37 -10.51
N ALA A 104 15.69 1.86 -9.31
CA ALA A 104 15.12 2.43 -8.09
C ALA A 104 15.57 3.89 -7.91
N PRO A 105 14.70 4.78 -7.43
CA PRO A 105 15.07 6.16 -7.17
C PRO A 105 16.14 6.23 -6.07
N TYR A 106 17.13 7.12 -6.22
CA TYR A 106 18.15 7.36 -5.19
C TYR A 106 17.57 7.92 -3.89
N VAL A 107 16.47 8.65 -3.99
CA VAL A 107 15.71 9.19 -2.86
C VAL A 107 14.26 8.81 -3.07
N GLY A 108 13.74 8.01 -2.16
CA GLY A 108 12.34 7.56 -2.17
C GLY A 108 11.64 7.86 -0.85
N THR A 109 10.34 7.66 -0.81
CA THR A 109 9.51 7.84 0.38
C THR A 109 9.15 6.54 1.08
N GLY A 110 9.47 5.39 0.47
CA GLY A 110 9.04 4.06 0.91
C GLY A 110 7.64 3.66 0.45
N MET A 111 6.86 4.61 -0.05
CA MET A 111 5.51 4.33 -0.57
C MET A 111 5.53 3.67 -1.94
N GLU A 112 6.62 3.79 -2.69
CA GLU A 112 6.77 3.27 -4.04
C GLU A 112 6.54 1.76 -4.10
N PHE A 113 7.14 1.03 -3.17
CA PHE A 113 6.98 -0.43 -3.07
C PHE A 113 5.52 -0.82 -2.82
N GLN A 114 4.89 -0.17 -1.85
CA GLN A 114 3.49 -0.43 -1.49
C GLN A 114 2.57 -0.10 -2.67
N ALA A 115 2.78 1.05 -3.31
CA ALA A 115 2.02 1.46 -4.48
C ALA A 115 2.18 0.48 -5.64
N ALA A 116 3.40 0.02 -5.93
CA ALA A 116 3.68 -0.94 -6.99
C ALA A 116 2.99 -2.30 -6.73
N ARG A 117 3.05 -2.80 -5.50
CA ARG A 117 2.45 -4.07 -5.10
C ARG A 117 0.92 -4.02 -5.16
N ASP A 118 0.33 -2.97 -4.61
CA ASP A 118 -1.12 -2.89 -4.42
C ASP A 118 -1.85 -2.31 -5.65
N SER A 119 -1.15 -1.68 -6.59
CA SER A 119 -1.73 -1.16 -7.84
C SER A 119 -2.24 -2.25 -8.80
N GLY A 120 -1.84 -3.52 -8.59
CA GLY A 120 -2.13 -4.61 -9.51
C GLY A 120 -1.25 -4.63 -10.77
N ALA A 121 -0.26 -3.75 -10.87
CA ALA A 121 0.73 -3.79 -11.94
C ALA A 121 1.69 -4.98 -11.78
N ALA A 122 1.96 -5.42 -10.54
CA ALA A 122 2.63 -6.67 -10.23
C ALA A 122 1.63 -7.80 -9.99
N VAL A 123 1.98 -9.03 -10.32
CA VAL A 123 1.17 -10.21 -10.00
C VAL A 123 1.57 -10.74 -8.65
N VAL A 124 0.64 -10.72 -7.70
CA VAL A 124 0.87 -11.07 -6.29
C VAL A 124 0.16 -12.38 -5.94
N ALA A 125 0.80 -13.21 -5.11
CA ALA A 125 0.21 -14.45 -4.61
C ALA A 125 -0.97 -14.15 -3.67
N LYS A 126 -2.14 -14.71 -3.99
CA LYS A 126 -3.35 -14.57 -3.14
C LYS A 126 -3.35 -15.49 -1.93
N GLU A 127 -2.64 -16.60 -2.02
CA GLU A 127 -2.51 -17.62 -0.99
C GLU A 127 -1.07 -18.11 -0.94
N GLU A 128 -0.72 -18.70 0.18
CA GLU A 128 0.54 -19.40 0.38
C GLU A 128 0.52 -20.73 -0.39
N GLY A 129 1.66 -21.15 -0.95
CA GLY A 129 1.74 -22.41 -1.67
C GLY A 129 3.08 -22.64 -2.35
N THR A 130 3.16 -23.72 -3.12
CA THR A 130 4.33 -24.08 -3.90
C THR A 130 4.08 -23.85 -5.38
N VAL A 131 5.04 -23.24 -6.06
CA VAL A 131 4.96 -22.98 -7.51
C VAL A 131 5.14 -24.29 -8.25
N LYS A 132 4.09 -24.77 -8.91
CA LYS A 132 4.09 -26.03 -9.67
C LYS A 132 4.63 -25.84 -11.09
N TYR A 133 4.24 -24.75 -11.72
CA TYR A 133 4.57 -24.49 -13.11
C TYR A 133 4.73 -23.00 -13.38
N VAL A 134 5.77 -22.65 -14.12
CA VAL A 134 6.05 -21.27 -14.55
C VAL A 134 6.28 -21.23 -16.05
N ASP A 135 5.55 -20.36 -16.73
CA ASP A 135 5.73 -20.05 -18.14
C ASP A 135 5.61 -18.53 -18.36
N ALA A 136 5.99 -18.06 -19.52
CA ALA A 136 5.86 -16.65 -19.90
C ALA A 136 4.40 -16.13 -19.85
N LYS A 137 3.38 -17.00 -19.96
CA LYS A 137 1.96 -16.65 -20.00
C LYS A 137 1.21 -16.94 -18.73
N LYS A 138 1.70 -17.86 -17.88
CA LYS A 138 0.99 -18.30 -16.67
C LYS A 138 1.94 -18.83 -15.60
N ILE A 139 1.54 -18.66 -14.36
CA ILE A 139 2.15 -19.29 -13.19
C ILE A 139 1.05 -20.10 -12.50
N ILE A 140 1.35 -21.33 -12.11
CA ILE A 140 0.43 -22.21 -11.37
C ILE A 140 1.05 -22.42 -9.99
N VAL A 141 0.30 -22.03 -8.96
CA VAL A 141 0.66 -22.22 -7.56
C VAL A 141 -0.33 -23.20 -6.93
N GLU A 142 0.20 -24.20 -6.26
CA GLU A 142 -0.55 -25.18 -5.48
C GLU A 142 -0.56 -24.75 -4.01
N GLY A 143 -1.72 -24.31 -3.53
CA GLY A 143 -1.96 -23.90 -2.16
C GLY A 143 -2.97 -24.81 -1.46
N GLU A 144 -3.36 -24.45 -0.23
CA GLU A 144 -4.35 -25.20 0.56
C GLU A 144 -5.72 -25.32 -0.12
N SER A 145 -6.13 -24.28 -0.87
CA SER A 145 -7.42 -24.25 -1.61
C SER A 145 -7.35 -24.95 -2.97
N GLY A 146 -6.21 -25.56 -3.34
CA GLY A 146 -5.98 -26.22 -4.63
C GLY A 146 -5.08 -25.42 -5.58
N GLU A 147 -5.11 -25.78 -6.87
CA GLU A 147 -4.28 -25.11 -7.89
C GLU A 147 -4.87 -23.76 -8.31
N LYS A 148 -4.09 -22.70 -8.18
CA LYS A 148 -4.41 -21.35 -8.68
C LYS A 148 -3.54 -20.98 -9.87
N THR A 149 -4.19 -20.57 -10.95
CA THR A 149 -3.52 -20.11 -12.17
C THR A 149 -3.52 -18.59 -12.25
N TYR A 150 -2.32 -18.00 -12.28
CA TYR A 150 -2.08 -16.57 -12.48
C TYR A 150 -1.70 -16.32 -13.93
N LYS A 151 -2.53 -15.56 -14.66
CA LYS A 151 -2.28 -15.21 -16.06
C LYS A 151 -1.35 -13.99 -16.13
N LEU A 152 -0.35 -14.05 -17.00
CA LEU A 152 0.61 -12.99 -17.25
C LEU A 152 0.27 -12.27 -18.55
N LEU A 153 0.29 -10.93 -18.51
CA LEU A 153 0.13 -10.09 -19.70
C LEU A 153 1.47 -9.99 -20.42
N LYS A 154 1.47 -10.26 -21.72
CA LYS A 154 2.67 -10.20 -22.55
C LYS A 154 2.48 -9.21 -23.68
N PHE A 155 3.30 -8.14 -23.67
CA PHE A 155 3.36 -7.14 -24.72
C PHE A 155 1.99 -6.56 -25.13
N THR A 156 1.11 -6.37 -24.14
CA THR A 156 -0.18 -5.72 -24.36
C THR A 156 -0.04 -4.21 -24.32
N VAL A 157 -0.89 -3.50 -25.05
CA VAL A 157 -0.88 -2.04 -25.09
C VAL A 157 -1.78 -1.51 -23.97
N SER A 158 -1.27 -0.55 -23.19
CA SER A 158 -2.05 0.16 -22.17
C SER A 158 -2.91 1.26 -22.79
N ASN A 159 -3.83 1.85 -22.00
CA ASN A 159 -4.66 2.97 -22.44
C ASN A 159 -3.83 4.21 -22.86
N ALA A 160 -2.63 4.36 -22.32
CA ALA A 160 -1.70 5.44 -22.67
C ALA A 160 -0.75 5.07 -23.84
N GLY A 161 -0.96 3.92 -24.51
CA GLY A 161 -0.11 3.45 -25.60
C GLY A 161 1.23 2.86 -25.15
N THR A 162 1.44 2.63 -23.85
CA THR A 162 2.67 2.03 -23.30
C THR A 162 2.57 0.51 -23.30
N CYS A 163 3.73 -0.17 -23.30
CA CYS A 163 3.79 -1.63 -23.29
C CYS A 163 3.64 -2.19 -21.87
N ILE A 164 2.68 -3.09 -21.67
CA ILE A 164 2.52 -3.90 -20.46
C ILE A 164 3.13 -5.27 -20.72
N ASN A 165 4.12 -5.65 -19.93
CA ASN A 165 4.78 -6.94 -20.02
C ASN A 165 5.11 -7.45 -18.63
N HIS A 166 4.53 -8.59 -18.23
CA HIS A 166 4.84 -9.23 -16.97
C HIS A 166 6.04 -10.18 -17.12
N ARG A 167 6.96 -10.12 -16.17
CA ARG A 167 8.11 -11.01 -16.07
C ARG A 167 7.98 -11.89 -14.85
N PRO A 168 7.89 -13.23 -14.96
CA PRO A 168 7.94 -14.11 -13.79
C PRO A 168 9.30 -13.98 -13.09
N ILE A 169 9.27 -13.89 -11.77
CA ILE A 169 10.47 -13.82 -10.91
C ILE A 169 10.65 -15.07 -10.06
N VAL A 170 9.62 -15.92 -9.98
CA VAL A 170 9.63 -17.16 -9.21
C VAL A 170 10.00 -18.35 -10.09
N MET A 171 10.56 -19.39 -9.47
CA MET A 171 10.93 -20.63 -10.14
C MET A 171 9.98 -21.77 -9.77
N ALA A 172 9.88 -22.79 -10.64
CA ALA A 172 9.12 -23.99 -10.33
C ALA A 172 9.73 -24.73 -9.14
N GLY A 173 8.90 -25.13 -8.18
CA GLY A 173 9.31 -25.76 -6.92
C GLY A 173 9.57 -24.77 -5.77
N GLU A 174 9.50 -23.46 -6.00
CA GLU A 174 9.68 -22.43 -4.98
C GLU A 174 8.43 -22.32 -4.12
N HIS A 175 8.63 -22.17 -2.80
CA HIS A 175 7.55 -21.88 -1.87
C HIS A 175 7.32 -20.37 -1.80
N VAL A 176 6.06 -19.95 -1.97
CA VAL A 176 5.66 -18.54 -2.00
C VAL A 176 4.66 -18.24 -0.88
N LEU A 177 4.84 -17.09 -0.24
CA LEU A 177 3.96 -16.62 0.82
C LEU A 177 2.79 -15.81 0.25
N LYS A 178 1.70 -15.71 0.99
CA LYS A 178 0.59 -14.81 0.66
C LYS A 178 1.10 -13.36 0.62
N GLY A 179 0.78 -12.64 -0.47
CA GLY A 179 1.24 -11.26 -0.68
C GLY A 179 2.63 -11.14 -1.32
N GLN A 180 3.31 -12.26 -1.60
CA GLN A 180 4.59 -12.25 -2.32
C GLN A 180 4.37 -11.98 -3.82
N VAL A 181 5.27 -11.19 -4.43
CA VAL A 181 5.23 -10.89 -5.86
C VAL A 181 5.68 -12.13 -6.64
N LEU A 182 4.86 -12.56 -7.60
CA LEU A 182 5.13 -13.71 -8.49
C LEU A 182 5.71 -13.27 -9.83
N ALA A 183 5.27 -12.11 -10.32
CA ALA A 183 5.75 -11.55 -11.57
C ALA A 183 5.77 -10.02 -11.50
N ASP A 184 6.86 -9.44 -11.99
CA ASP A 184 7.03 -8.01 -12.13
C ASP A 184 6.17 -7.45 -13.25
N GLY A 185 5.69 -6.23 -13.03
CA GLY A 185 5.01 -5.44 -14.02
C GLY A 185 5.95 -4.56 -14.85
N PRO A 186 5.37 -3.66 -15.69
CA PRO A 186 6.14 -2.69 -16.43
C PRO A 186 6.84 -1.70 -15.50
N ALA A 187 8.08 -1.32 -15.83
CA ALA A 187 8.90 -0.34 -15.09
C ALA A 187 9.19 -0.69 -13.62
N MET A 188 9.23 -1.97 -13.30
CA MET A 188 9.62 -2.45 -11.97
C MET A 188 11.02 -3.05 -12.03
N GLU A 189 11.82 -2.78 -11.01
CA GLU A 189 13.13 -3.38 -10.83
C GLU A 189 13.03 -4.45 -9.73
N PRO A 190 13.32 -5.74 -10.06
CA PRO A 190 13.25 -6.83 -9.09
C PRO A 190 14.13 -6.61 -7.86
N VAL A 191 15.25 -5.92 -8.04
CA VAL A 191 16.23 -5.62 -6.99
C VAL A 191 15.69 -4.63 -5.97
N SER A 192 14.77 -3.74 -6.34
CA SER A 192 14.19 -2.76 -5.40
C SER A 192 13.37 -3.41 -4.30
N TYR A 193 12.77 -4.58 -4.56
CA TYR A 193 12.07 -5.35 -3.52
C TYR A 193 13.00 -5.93 -2.46
N THR A 194 14.21 -6.32 -2.84
CA THR A 194 15.21 -6.87 -1.92
C THR A 194 15.99 -5.78 -1.18
N HIS A 195 16.25 -4.64 -1.82
CA HIS A 195 16.95 -3.52 -1.22
C HIS A 195 16.10 -2.78 -0.18
N LEU A 196 14.81 -2.64 -0.39
CA LEU A 196 13.92 -2.03 0.63
C LEU A 196 13.85 -2.90 1.89
N ARG A 197 13.83 -4.24 1.76
CA ARG A 197 13.96 -5.15 2.91
C ARG A 197 15.30 -5.03 3.62
N ALA A 198 16.38 -4.80 2.90
CA ALA A 198 17.70 -4.63 3.52
C ALA A 198 17.83 -3.31 4.29
N HIS A 199 17.12 -2.25 3.88
CA HIS A 199 17.09 -0.99 4.61
C HIS A 199 16.22 -1.06 5.88
N GLU A 200 15.12 -1.79 5.88
CA GLU A 200 14.31 -2.00 7.09
C GLU A 200 15.11 -2.77 8.16
N THR A 201 15.90 -3.75 7.77
CA THR A 201 16.75 -4.52 8.73
C THR A 201 17.95 -3.75 9.27
N VAL A 202 18.35 -2.64 8.67
CA VAL A 202 19.47 -1.79 9.15
C VAL A 202 18.99 -0.71 10.12
N LEU A 203 17.70 -0.39 10.14
CA LEU A 203 17.11 0.59 11.07
C LEU A 203 16.67 -0.05 12.40
N ASP A 204 16.63 -1.38 12.49
CA ASP A 204 16.35 -2.14 13.72
C ASP A 204 17.62 -2.56 14.49
N LEU A 205 18.76 -1.98 14.20
CA LEU A 205 20.03 -2.07 14.92
C LEU A 205 20.45 -0.69 15.42
#